data_06874a89f7fe2c3fb463dab08223c36f
#
_entry.id   06874a89f7fe2c3fb463dab08223c36f
#
_cell.length_a   1.000
_cell.length_b   1.000
_cell.length_c   1.000
_cell.angle_alpha   90.00
_cell.angle_beta   90.00
_cell.angle_gamma   90.00
#
_symmetry.space_group_name_H-M   'P 1'
#
loop_
_entity.id
_entity.type
_entity.pdbx_description
1 polymer ?
#
loop_
_entity_poly.entity_id
_entity_poly.type
_entity_poly.pdbx_seq_one_letter_code
_entity_poly.pdbx_strand_id
1 'polypeptide(L)'
;MTRLSCLLTLLAVLVGAAPGVATAMTGDKSVAKMVAFGGSCAKCELSGRKLAGARFMGADFTAAALVGSDLRGALFHGSVFDKADLTRADLSESQMMGASFASASLTDADLRRAELNGADFSRADLSRGDLREIEGMGASFAAANLVGARLDGAELNAVNLSRVNARDARFDDSELTAANLSGGRFDGASFRGAELDMANLRGATVTGADFRKASLDRTNISGVDLSRARGLTQSQLDDACGDNATKAPSGLVIRACGGRRISVQIAAPPAPPAPPAAPRRLVSVD
;
A
#
# COMPACT_ATOMS: atom_id res chain seq x y z
N MET A 1 -10.58 28.77 -20.93
CA MET A 1 -11.13 29.90 -20.15
C MET A 1 -11.47 29.50 -18.70
N THR A 2 -11.66 28.25 -18.37
CA THR A 2 -12.02 27.76 -17.00
C THR A 2 -10.85 27.67 -16.00
N ARG A 3 -9.60 27.66 -16.44
CA ARG A 3 -8.42 27.51 -15.58
C ARG A 3 -8.00 28.77 -14.81
N LEU A 4 -8.32 29.96 -15.33
CA LEU A 4 -8.01 31.24 -14.67
C LEU A 4 -8.98 31.56 -13.52
N SER A 5 -10.23 31.11 -13.63
CA SER A 5 -11.29 31.38 -12.67
C SER A 5 -11.05 30.75 -11.29
N CYS A 6 -10.40 29.57 -11.25
CA CYS A 6 -10.14 28.85 -10.00
C CYS A 6 -9.03 29.48 -9.14
N LEU A 7 -8.01 30.10 -9.78
CA LEU A 7 -6.95 30.84 -9.06
C LEU A 7 -7.50 32.12 -8.42
N LEU A 8 -8.48 32.77 -9.08
CA LEU A 8 -9.10 34.00 -8.58
C LEU A 8 -9.95 33.78 -7.32
N THR A 9 -10.66 32.64 -7.25
CA THR A 9 -11.45 32.31 -6.05
C THR A 9 -10.61 31.98 -4.83
N LEU A 10 -9.42 31.38 -5.03
CA LEU A 10 -8.48 31.11 -3.94
C LEU A 10 -7.93 32.41 -3.31
N LEU A 11 -7.65 33.41 -4.13
CA LEU A 11 -7.14 34.71 -3.63
C LEU A 11 -8.21 35.53 -2.89
N ALA A 12 -9.47 35.44 -3.32
CA ALA A 12 -10.56 36.20 -2.72
C ALA A 12 -10.89 35.80 -1.28
N VAL A 13 -10.69 34.53 -0.93
CA VAL A 13 -10.92 34.00 0.42
C VAL A 13 -9.76 34.35 1.39
N LEU A 14 -8.57 34.65 0.83
CA LEU A 14 -7.36 34.88 1.63
C LEU A 14 -7.19 36.31 2.18
N VAL A 15 -7.89 37.31 1.65
CA VAL A 15 -7.52 38.70 1.94
C VAL A 15 -8.65 39.52 2.58
N GLY A 16 -9.85 38.97 2.80
CA GLY A 16 -10.96 39.75 3.41
C GLY A 16 -11.14 41.15 2.78
N ALA A 17 -10.75 41.34 1.52
CA ALA A 17 -10.76 42.61 0.83
C ALA A 17 -11.89 42.68 -0.20
N ALA A 18 -12.47 43.84 -0.32
CA ALA A 18 -13.57 44.20 -1.20
C ALA A 18 -13.30 43.78 -2.66
N PRO A 19 -14.35 43.55 -3.47
CA PRO A 19 -14.22 43.08 -4.85
C PRO A 19 -13.62 44.21 -5.73
N GLY A 20 -12.35 44.07 -6.08
CA GLY A 20 -11.80 45.08 -6.96
C GLY A 20 -10.34 45.01 -7.37
N VAL A 21 -9.46 44.21 -6.74
CA VAL A 21 -8.05 44.20 -7.15
C VAL A 21 -7.52 42.77 -7.21
N ALA A 22 -7.82 42.08 -8.29
CA ALA A 22 -7.09 40.89 -8.67
C ALA A 22 -5.81 41.33 -9.39
N THR A 23 -4.76 41.70 -8.69
CA THR A 23 -3.43 41.78 -9.30
C THR A 23 -2.98 40.35 -9.55
N ALA A 24 -2.90 39.98 -10.82
CA ALA A 24 -2.28 38.75 -11.26
C ALA A 24 -0.84 38.73 -10.74
N MET A 25 -0.57 37.96 -9.69
CA MET A 25 0.80 37.60 -9.31
C MET A 25 1.32 36.59 -10.32
N THR A 26 1.65 37.10 -11.51
CA THR A 26 2.38 36.39 -12.54
C THR A 26 3.84 36.38 -12.14
N GLY A 27 4.31 35.29 -11.56
CA GLY A 27 5.75 35.07 -11.42
C GLY A 27 6.25 34.47 -10.12
N ASP A 28 5.54 34.54 -9.03
CA ASP A 28 6.02 33.95 -7.78
C ASP A 28 5.53 32.50 -7.63
N LYS A 29 6.46 31.55 -7.79
CA LYS A 29 6.18 30.11 -7.59
C LYS A 29 6.04 29.74 -6.10
N SER A 30 6.30 30.65 -5.19
CA SER A 30 6.13 30.46 -3.77
C SER A 30 4.86 31.16 -3.29
N VAL A 31 3.81 30.40 -3.05
CA VAL A 31 2.67 30.88 -2.26
C VAL A 31 3.13 30.89 -0.81
N ALA A 32 3.46 32.06 -0.30
CA ALA A 32 3.88 32.22 1.09
C ALA A 32 2.80 31.70 2.03
N LYS A 33 3.19 30.91 3.04
CA LYS A 33 2.42 30.34 4.15
C LYS A 33 0.91 30.66 4.11
N MET A 34 0.13 29.81 3.48
CA MET A 34 -1.33 29.91 3.55
C MET A 34 -1.77 29.62 4.98
N VAL A 35 -2.32 30.62 5.62
CA VAL A 35 -2.88 30.51 6.97
C VAL A 35 -4.27 29.87 6.84
N ALA A 36 -4.56 28.85 7.64
CA ALA A 36 -5.81 28.12 7.78
C ALA A 36 -6.85 28.35 6.65
N PHE A 37 -6.95 27.42 5.73
CA PHE A 37 -7.78 27.52 4.55
C PHE A 37 -8.91 26.48 4.64
N GLY A 38 -10.14 26.93 4.77
CA GLY A 38 -11.32 26.09 4.60
C GLY A 38 -12.06 26.60 3.36
N GLY A 39 -12.29 25.76 2.37
CA GLY A 39 -12.97 26.15 1.14
C GLY A 39 -12.79 25.16 0.01
N SER A 40 -13.27 25.48 -1.19
CA SER A 40 -13.19 24.58 -2.33
C SER A 40 -12.19 25.07 -3.36
N CYS A 41 -11.28 24.19 -3.73
CA CYS A 41 -10.36 24.29 -4.85
C CYS A 41 -10.56 23.09 -5.79
N ALA A 42 -11.81 22.61 -5.88
CA ALA A 42 -12.16 21.50 -6.77
C ALA A 42 -11.77 21.84 -8.22
N LYS A 43 -11.05 20.90 -8.88
CA LYS A 43 -10.52 21.07 -10.24
C LYS A 43 -9.54 22.25 -10.42
N CYS A 44 -8.96 22.76 -9.32
CA CYS A 44 -7.93 23.80 -9.41
C CYS A 44 -6.67 23.28 -10.11
N GLU A 45 -5.95 24.17 -10.80
CA GLU A 45 -4.63 23.92 -11.38
C GLU A 45 -3.55 24.41 -10.42
N LEU A 46 -2.92 23.48 -9.73
CA LEU A 46 -1.89 23.73 -8.73
C LEU A 46 -0.58 22.97 -9.05
N SER A 47 -0.44 22.45 -10.28
CA SER A 47 0.74 21.69 -10.69
C SER A 47 2.02 22.52 -10.57
N GLY A 48 3.07 21.92 -9.98
CA GLY A 48 4.37 22.54 -9.74
C GLY A 48 4.35 23.71 -8.76
N ARG A 49 3.26 23.94 -8.01
CA ARG A 49 3.18 25.01 -7.01
C ARG A 49 3.98 24.65 -5.76
N LYS A 50 4.55 25.69 -5.13
CA LYS A 50 5.23 25.59 -3.84
C LYS A 50 4.23 25.86 -2.73
N LEU A 51 3.77 24.80 -2.09
CA LEU A 51 2.77 24.81 -1.02
C LEU A 51 3.32 24.18 0.27
N ALA A 52 4.66 24.14 0.39
CA ALA A 52 5.32 23.57 1.57
C ALA A 52 4.87 24.28 2.85
N GLY A 53 4.47 23.49 3.87
CA GLY A 53 3.96 23.98 5.14
C GLY A 53 2.61 24.69 5.06
N ALA A 54 1.91 24.62 3.92
CA ALA A 54 0.56 25.16 3.78
C ALA A 54 -0.44 24.45 4.71
N ARG A 55 -1.47 25.16 5.16
CA ARG A 55 -2.48 24.62 6.07
C ARG A 55 -3.84 24.56 5.40
N PHE A 56 -4.35 23.36 5.20
CA PHE A 56 -5.65 23.10 4.57
C PHE A 56 -6.49 22.24 5.52
N MET A 57 -7.42 22.85 6.23
CA MET A 57 -8.29 22.16 7.16
C MET A 57 -9.67 21.98 6.52
N GLY A 58 -10.08 20.74 6.23
CA GLY A 58 -11.38 20.46 5.60
C GLY A 58 -11.55 21.07 4.21
N ALA A 59 -10.47 21.32 3.48
CA ALA A 59 -10.52 21.89 2.14
C ALA A 59 -10.89 20.84 1.09
N ASP A 60 -11.60 21.25 0.04
CA ASP A 60 -12.00 20.39 -1.07
C ASP A 60 -11.09 20.62 -2.29
N PHE A 61 -10.25 19.64 -2.59
CA PHE A 61 -9.38 19.56 -3.76
C PHE A 61 -9.83 18.47 -4.75
N THR A 62 -11.11 18.13 -4.73
CA THR A 62 -11.66 17.08 -5.61
C THR A 62 -11.27 17.32 -7.06
N ALA A 63 -10.62 16.33 -7.68
CA ALA A 63 -10.15 16.38 -9.06
C ALA A 63 -9.21 17.57 -9.39
N ALA A 64 -8.53 18.16 -8.39
CA ALA A 64 -7.51 19.18 -8.60
C ALA A 64 -6.26 18.57 -9.24
N ALA A 65 -5.54 19.37 -10.05
CA ALA A 65 -4.25 19.00 -10.60
C ALA A 65 -3.13 19.57 -9.70
N LEU A 66 -2.35 18.67 -9.10
CA LEU A 66 -1.25 18.96 -8.17
C LEU A 66 0.06 18.27 -8.63
N VAL A 67 0.17 17.98 -9.92
CA VAL A 67 1.30 17.25 -10.49
C VAL A 67 2.62 17.94 -10.16
N GLY A 68 3.54 17.22 -9.50
CA GLY A 68 4.86 17.74 -9.14
C GLY A 68 4.82 18.96 -8.21
N SER A 69 3.75 19.15 -7.45
CA SER A 69 3.68 20.21 -6.45
C SER A 69 4.53 19.89 -5.23
N ASP A 70 5.08 20.93 -4.59
CA ASP A 70 5.81 20.84 -3.33
C ASP A 70 4.83 21.07 -2.16
N LEU A 71 4.46 19.98 -1.48
CA LEU A 71 3.49 19.94 -0.39
C LEU A 71 4.16 19.49 0.93
N ARG A 72 5.49 19.59 1.02
CA ARG A 72 6.25 19.12 2.17
C ARG A 72 5.78 19.78 3.47
N GLY A 73 5.56 18.96 4.49
CA GLY A 73 5.11 19.44 5.80
C GLY A 73 3.76 20.16 5.77
N ALA A 74 2.98 20.06 4.70
CA ALA A 74 1.65 20.67 4.63
C ALA A 74 0.65 19.92 5.52
N LEU A 75 -0.36 20.66 6.03
CA LEU A 75 -1.40 20.14 6.91
C LEU A 75 -2.72 20.01 6.13
N PHE A 76 -3.26 18.78 6.01
CA PHE A 76 -4.46 18.48 5.22
C PHE A 76 -5.56 17.80 6.05
N HIS A 77 -5.65 18.08 7.35
CA HIS A 77 -6.58 17.38 8.22
C HIS A 77 -8.02 17.46 7.69
N GLY A 78 -8.65 16.29 7.47
CA GLY A 78 -10.02 16.18 6.99
C GLY A 78 -10.27 16.76 5.60
N SER A 79 -9.22 17.07 4.82
CA SER A 79 -9.36 17.59 3.46
C SER A 79 -9.66 16.48 2.45
N VAL A 80 -10.26 16.84 1.31
CA VAL A 80 -10.70 15.91 0.28
C VAL A 80 -9.89 16.12 -1.00
N PHE A 81 -9.16 15.08 -1.41
CA PHE A 81 -8.37 15.00 -2.65
C PHE A 81 -8.90 13.91 -3.59
N ASP A 82 -10.19 13.58 -3.50
CA ASP A 82 -10.77 12.52 -4.31
C ASP A 82 -10.54 12.79 -5.79
N LYS A 83 -10.00 11.78 -6.50
CA LYS A 83 -9.68 11.87 -7.95
C LYS A 83 -8.70 12.99 -8.31
N ALA A 84 -8.02 13.61 -7.35
CA ALA A 84 -6.97 14.58 -7.63
C ALA A 84 -5.75 13.90 -8.30
N ASP A 85 -5.01 14.67 -9.08
CA ASP A 85 -3.75 14.22 -9.67
C ASP A 85 -2.56 14.81 -8.90
N LEU A 86 -1.97 13.99 -8.05
CA LEU A 86 -0.77 14.28 -7.25
C LEU A 86 0.45 13.52 -7.79
N THR A 87 0.43 13.14 -9.06
CA THR A 87 1.55 12.43 -9.70
C THR A 87 2.86 13.20 -9.47
N ARG A 88 3.87 12.53 -8.90
CA ARG A 88 5.19 13.10 -8.56
C ARG A 88 5.14 14.30 -7.60
N ALA A 89 4.06 14.48 -6.83
CA ALA A 89 4.02 15.49 -5.78
C ALA A 89 4.94 15.09 -4.62
N ASP A 90 5.53 16.07 -3.97
CA ASP A 90 6.29 15.89 -2.73
C ASP A 90 5.39 16.19 -1.53
N LEU A 91 4.91 15.14 -0.87
CA LEU A 91 4.05 15.15 0.31
C LEU A 91 4.83 14.73 1.57
N SER A 92 6.17 14.72 1.49
CA SER A 92 6.98 14.25 2.61
C SER A 92 6.73 15.10 3.87
N GLU A 93 6.72 14.43 5.02
CA GLU A 93 6.49 15.06 6.34
C GLU A 93 5.13 15.79 6.47
N SER A 94 4.18 15.59 5.54
CA SER A 94 2.86 16.21 5.62
C SER A 94 1.93 15.49 6.59
N GLN A 95 0.93 16.20 7.10
CA GLN A 95 -0.06 15.67 8.01
C GLN A 95 -1.44 15.58 7.31
N MET A 96 -1.92 14.35 7.09
CA MET A 96 -3.14 14.06 6.32
C MET A 96 -4.20 13.32 7.16
N MET A 97 -4.18 13.51 8.47
CA MET A 97 -5.10 12.83 9.40
C MET A 97 -6.56 12.95 8.93
N GLY A 98 -7.21 11.81 8.69
CA GLY A 98 -8.61 11.74 8.25
C GLY A 98 -8.88 12.36 6.87
N ALA A 99 -7.86 12.67 6.07
CA ALA A 99 -8.05 13.19 4.71
C ALA A 99 -8.50 12.07 3.75
N SER A 100 -9.20 12.44 2.68
CA SER A 100 -9.63 11.51 1.64
C SER A 100 -8.84 11.73 0.36
N PHE A 101 -8.26 10.63 -0.16
CA PHE A 101 -7.57 10.53 -1.44
C PHE A 101 -8.21 9.44 -2.32
N ALA A 102 -9.50 9.20 -2.14
CA ALA A 102 -10.18 8.11 -2.82
C ALA A 102 -10.08 8.25 -4.36
N SER A 103 -9.53 7.22 -5.01
CA SER A 103 -9.29 7.20 -6.46
C SER A 103 -8.35 8.32 -6.97
N ALA A 104 -7.54 8.93 -6.13
CA ALA A 104 -6.52 9.90 -6.54
C ALA A 104 -5.34 9.21 -7.23
N SER A 105 -4.62 9.94 -8.08
CA SER A 105 -3.33 9.51 -8.65
C SER A 105 -2.18 10.08 -7.82
N LEU A 106 -1.39 9.19 -7.21
CA LEU A 106 -0.17 9.52 -6.46
C LEU A 106 1.03 8.74 -7.03
N THR A 107 0.98 8.42 -8.32
CA THR A 107 2.07 7.68 -8.99
C THR A 107 3.40 8.43 -8.84
N ASP A 108 4.45 7.73 -8.41
CA ASP A 108 5.78 8.29 -8.15
C ASP A 108 5.79 9.45 -7.11
N ALA A 109 4.76 9.60 -6.27
CA ALA A 109 4.73 10.63 -5.22
C ALA A 109 5.67 10.26 -4.06
N ASP A 110 6.19 11.28 -3.39
CA ASP A 110 6.99 11.15 -2.17
C ASP A 110 6.12 11.45 -0.93
N LEU A 111 5.84 10.42 -0.13
CA LEU A 111 5.07 10.52 1.11
C LEU A 111 5.93 10.17 2.34
N ARG A 112 7.26 10.17 2.21
CA ARG A 112 8.13 9.75 3.32
C ARG A 112 7.82 10.51 4.60
N ARG A 113 7.70 9.76 5.71
CA ARG A 113 7.42 10.31 7.04
C ARG A 113 6.14 11.16 7.11
N ALA A 114 5.18 10.91 6.20
CA ALA A 114 3.87 11.56 6.28
C ALA A 114 2.98 10.88 7.33
N GLU A 115 2.17 11.68 8.03
CA GLU A 115 1.18 11.20 8.98
C GLU A 115 -0.17 11.00 8.29
N LEU A 116 -0.59 9.73 8.11
CA LEU A 116 -1.79 9.32 7.36
C LEU A 116 -2.87 8.73 8.25
N ASN A 117 -2.79 8.90 9.57
CA ASN A 117 -3.69 8.23 10.51
C ASN A 117 -5.16 8.43 10.15
N GLY A 118 -5.87 7.30 9.91
CA GLY A 118 -7.28 7.30 9.51
C GLY A 118 -7.58 7.88 8.13
N ALA A 119 -6.57 8.16 7.29
CA ALA A 119 -6.78 8.66 5.92
C ALA A 119 -7.32 7.58 4.98
N ASP A 120 -8.07 7.98 3.96
CA ASP A 120 -8.65 7.09 2.95
C ASP A 120 -7.96 7.21 1.58
N PHE A 121 -7.16 6.20 1.23
CA PHE A 121 -6.53 6.01 -0.08
C PHE A 121 -7.22 4.90 -0.89
N SER A 122 -8.48 4.62 -0.62
CA SER A 122 -9.21 3.54 -1.30
C SER A 122 -9.22 3.77 -2.81
N ARG A 123 -8.79 2.74 -3.57
CA ARG A 123 -8.67 2.78 -5.05
C ARG A 123 -7.71 3.84 -5.60
N ALA A 124 -6.88 4.46 -4.77
CA ALA A 124 -5.85 5.38 -5.24
C ALA A 124 -4.72 4.63 -5.97
N ASP A 125 -4.04 5.31 -6.87
CA ASP A 125 -2.83 4.81 -7.51
C ASP A 125 -1.59 5.41 -6.84
N LEU A 126 -0.91 4.61 -6.02
CA LEU A 126 0.35 4.94 -5.34
C LEU A 126 1.51 4.11 -5.92
N SER A 127 1.38 3.64 -7.17
CA SER A 127 2.42 2.83 -7.79
C SER A 127 3.76 3.57 -7.83
N ARG A 128 4.84 2.87 -7.45
CA ARG A 128 6.21 3.37 -7.32
C ARG A 128 6.37 4.55 -6.34
N GLY A 129 5.35 4.85 -5.54
CA GLY A 129 5.43 5.88 -4.50
C GLY A 129 6.44 5.52 -3.41
N ASP A 130 7.03 6.54 -2.80
CA ASP A 130 7.90 6.39 -1.64
C ASP A 130 7.11 6.69 -0.36
N LEU A 131 6.67 5.63 0.33
CA LEU A 131 5.88 5.68 1.56
C LEU A 131 6.70 5.19 2.77
N ARG A 132 8.01 5.35 2.73
CA ARG A 132 8.86 4.91 3.84
C ARG A 132 8.60 5.71 5.10
N GLU A 133 8.61 5.01 6.23
CA GLU A 133 8.48 5.63 7.55
C GLU A 133 7.18 6.47 7.69
N ILE A 134 6.10 6.12 6.96
CA ILE A 134 4.78 6.76 7.18
C ILE A 134 4.14 6.27 8.47
N GLU A 135 3.35 7.12 9.11
CA GLU A 135 2.48 6.78 10.22
C GLU A 135 1.04 6.68 9.70
N GLY A 136 0.50 5.46 9.57
CA GLY A 136 -0.78 5.21 8.91
C GLY A 136 -1.72 4.32 9.72
N MET A 137 -1.75 4.47 11.06
CA MET A 137 -2.65 3.68 11.92
C MET A 137 -4.11 3.82 11.45
N GLY A 138 -4.77 2.69 11.17
CA GLY A 138 -6.17 2.66 10.77
C GLY A 138 -6.46 3.29 9.40
N ALA A 139 -5.45 3.65 8.62
CA ALA A 139 -5.66 4.16 7.26
C ALA A 139 -6.26 3.09 6.34
N SER A 140 -6.91 3.51 5.26
CA SER A 140 -7.48 2.61 4.26
C SER A 140 -6.76 2.74 2.91
N PHE A 141 -6.18 1.64 2.44
CA PHE A 141 -5.66 1.45 1.09
C PHE A 141 -6.48 0.38 0.34
N ALA A 142 -7.76 0.21 0.69
CA ALA A 142 -8.59 -0.83 0.12
C ALA A 142 -8.66 -0.72 -1.41
N ALA A 143 -8.30 -1.81 -2.11
CA ALA A 143 -8.24 -1.89 -3.57
C ALA A 143 -7.30 -0.84 -4.24
N ALA A 144 -6.39 -0.21 -3.50
CA ALA A 144 -5.38 0.69 -4.05
C ALA A 144 -4.34 -0.05 -4.91
N ASN A 145 -3.65 0.68 -5.76
CA ASN A 145 -2.50 0.21 -6.53
C ASN A 145 -1.20 0.66 -5.85
N LEU A 146 -0.46 -0.29 -5.27
CA LEU A 146 0.84 -0.11 -4.60
C LEU A 146 1.97 -0.85 -5.35
N VAL A 147 1.81 -1.12 -6.65
CA VAL A 147 2.83 -1.85 -7.42
C VAL A 147 4.18 -1.14 -7.35
N GLY A 148 5.19 -1.84 -6.83
CA GLY A 148 6.55 -1.33 -6.67
C GLY A 148 6.69 -0.18 -5.66
N ALA A 149 5.68 0.09 -4.85
CA ALA A 149 5.74 1.10 -3.79
C ALA A 149 6.69 0.68 -2.67
N ARG A 150 7.25 1.65 -1.95
CA ARG A 150 8.16 1.44 -0.83
C ARG A 150 7.49 1.85 0.47
N LEU A 151 7.32 0.89 1.37
CA LEU A 151 6.71 1.08 2.68
C LEU A 151 7.65 0.55 3.78
N ASP A 152 8.97 0.60 3.51
CA ASP A 152 9.98 0.15 4.46
C ASP A 152 9.87 0.96 5.77
N GLY A 153 9.79 0.33 6.93
CA GLY A 153 9.68 0.97 8.23
C GLY A 153 8.36 1.72 8.48
N ALA A 154 7.32 1.46 7.70
CA ALA A 154 6.02 2.13 7.86
C ALA A 154 5.23 1.59 9.06
N GLU A 155 4.62 2.47 9.85
CA GLU A 155 3.73 2.14 10.95
C GLU A 155 2.28 2.02 10.45
N LEU A 156 1.83 0.80 10.16
CA LEU A 156 0.56 0.50 9.48
C LEU A 156 -0.35 -0.41 10.33
N ASN A 157 -0.32 -0.22 11.64
CA ASN A 157 -1.14 -0.99 12.56
C ASN A 157 -2.63 -0.81 12.27
N ALA A 158 -3.39 -1.91 12.21
CA ALA A 158 -4.82 -1.95 11.89
C ALA A 158 -5.18 -1.34 10.51
N VAL A 159 -4.23 -1.19 9.60
CA VAL A 159 -4.46 -0.67 8.25
C VAL A 159 -5.36 -1.60 7.43
N ASN A 160 -6.17 -1.02 6.55
CA ASN A 160 -6.95 -1.78 5.59
C ASN A 160 -6.26 -1.83 4.22
N LEU A 161 -5.60 -2.95 3.91
CA LEU A 161 -4.96 -3.28 2.63
C LEU A 161 -5.78 -4.34 1.84
N SER A 162 -7.08 -4.49 2.13
CA SER A 162 -7.90 -5.50 1.47
C SER A 162 -7.97 -5.26 -0.04
N ARG A 163 -7.79 -6.36 -0.81
CA ARG A 163 -7.82 -6.34 -2.29
C ARG A 163 -6.82 -5.38 -2.94
N VAL A 164 -5.81 -4.93 -2.22
CA VAL A 164 -4.73 -4.10 -2.75
C VAL A 164 -3.95 -4.83 -3.85
N ASN A 165 -3.41 -4.09 -4.82
CA ASN A 165 -2.42 -4.60 -5.76
C ASN A 165 -1.03 -4.08 -5.32
N ALA A 166 -0.31 -4.88 -4.55
CA ALA A 166 1.00 -4.55 -3.98
C ALA A 166 2.11 -5.47 -4.52
N ARG A 167 2.03 -5.80 -5.83
CA ARG A 167 3.08 -6.61 -6.45
C ARG A 167 4.40 -5.86 -6.43
N ASP A 168 5.47 -6.59 -6.08
CA ASP A 168 6.83 -6.08 -5.97
C ASP A 168 6.98 -4.89 -4.99
N ALA A 169 5.97 -4.65 -4.13
CA ALA A 169 6.04 -3.63 -3.09
C ALA A 169 6.96 -4.07 -1.94
N ARG A 170 7.49 -3.11 -1.19
CA ARG A 170 8.39 -3.37 -0.07
C ARG A 170 7.75 -2.92 1.24
N PHE A 171 7.61 -3.88 2.16
CA PHE A 171 7.14 -3.70 3.53
C PHE A 171 8.22 -4.14 4.53
N ASP A 172 9.52 -3.96 4.15
CA ASP A 172 10.60 -4.39 5.01
C ASP A 172 10.57 -3.63 6.34
N ASP A 173 10.67 -4.35 7.45
CA ASP A 173 10.67 -3.81 8.81
C ASP A 173 9.42 -2.94 9.15
N SER A 174 8.29 -3.13 8.45
CA SER A 174 7.04 -2.39 8.72
C SER A 174 6.20 -3.04 9.81
N GLU A 175 5.41 -2.22 10.51
CA GLU A 175 4.44 -2.67 11.49
C GLU A 175 3.06 -2.85 10.86
N LEU A 176 2.60 -4.09 10.73
CA LEU A 176 1.32 -4.48 10.12
C LEU A 176 0.44 -5.25 11.10
N THR A 177 0.62 -5.02 12.41
CA THR A 177 -0.14 -5.70 13.45
C THR A 177 -1.64 -5.43 13.26
N ALA A 178 -2.44 -6.51 13.28
CA ALA A 178 -3.89 -6.48 13.04
C ALA A 178 -4.32 -5.90 11.67
N ALA A 179 -3.41 -5.76 10.72
CA ALA A 179 -3.72 -5.26 9.38
C ALA A 179 -4.61 -6.22 8.58
N ASN A 180 -5.48 -5.68 7.73
CA ASN A 180 -6.32 -6.46 6.84
C ASN A 180 -5.72 -6.49 5.42
N LEU A 181 -5.06 -7.58 5.06
CA LEU A 181 -4.45 -7.82 3.74
C LEU A 181 -5.30 -8.78 2.89
N SER A 182 -6.55 -9.07 3.28
CA SER A 182 -7.37 -10.11 2.65
C SER A 182 -7.63 -9.87 1.17
N GLY A 183 -7.44 -10.93 0.36
CA GLY A 183 -7.64 -10.87 -1.09
C GLY A 183 -6.66 -9.95 -1.83
N GLY A 184 -5.64 -9.43 -1.16
CA GLY A 184 -4.60 -8.59 -1.76
C GLY A 184 -3.63 -9.38 -2.64
N ARG A 185 -2.95 -8.70 -3.55
CA ARG A 185 -1.94 -9.27 -4.43
C ARG A 185 -0.55 -8.76 -4.02
N PHE A 186 0.22 -9.66 -3.41
CA PHE A 186 1.56 -9.38 -2.88
C PHE A 186 2.62 -10.25 -3.57
N ASP A 187 2.38 -10.62 -4.84
CA ASP A 187 3.33 -11.43 -5.60
C ASP A 187 4.66 -10.66 -5.75
N GLY A 188 5.77 -11.28 -5.38
CA GLY A 188 7.10 -10.66 -5.38
C GLY A 188 7.36 -9.65 -4.27
N ALA A 189 6.37 -9.32 -3.45
CA ALA A 189 6.53 -8.34 -2.37
C ALA A 189 7.55 -8.78 -1.31
N SER A 190 8.15 -7.81 -0.62
CA SER A 190 9.06 -8.07 0.51
C SER A 190 8.39 -7.69 1.83
N PHE A 191 8.38 -8.64 2.77
CA PHE A 191 7.93 -8.49 4.16
C PHE A 191 9.05 -8.85 5.14
N ARG A 192 10.31 -8.59 4.76
CA ARG A 192 11.44 -8.92 5.62
C ARG A 192 11.40 -8.12 6.91
N GLY A 193 11.46 -8.84 8.04
CA GLY A 193 11.39 -8.21 9.35
C GLY A 193 10.05 -7.57 9.68
N ALA A 194 9.04 -7.65 8.79
CA ALA A 194 7.73 -7.05 9.04
C ALA A 194 6.97 -7.74 10.18
N GLU A 195 6.22 -6.97 10.96
CA GLU A 195 5.36 -7.46 12.03
C GLU A 195 3.93 -7.65 11.50
N LEU A 196 3.55 -8.90 11.19
CA LEU A 196 2.22 -9.26 10.67
C LEU A 196 1.34 -9.91 11.74
N ASP A 197 1.63 -9.66 13.01
CA ASP A 197 0.92 -10.28 14.13
C ASP A 197 -0.58 -9.96 14.07
N MET A 198 -1.40 -11.00 14.24
CA MET A 198 -2.88 -10.90 14.13
C MET A 198 -3.38 -10.40 12.77
N ALA A 199 -2.51 -10.23 11.77
CA ALA A 199 -2.92 -9.77 10.44
C ALA A 199 -3.79 -10.80 9.72
N ASN A 200 -4.61 -10.34 8.79
CA ASN A 200 -5.48 -11.18 7.98
C ASN A 200 -5.03 -11.20 6.51
N LEU A 201 -4.37 -12.29 6.09
CA LEU A 201 -3.98 -12.52 4.69
C LEU A 201 -4.96 -13.44 3.94
N ARG A 202 -6.13 -13.73 4.48
CA ARG A 202 -7.06 -14.68 3.87
C ARG A 202 -7.24 -14.46 2.37
N GLY A 203 -6.94 -15.50 1.56
CA GLY A 203 -7.10 -15.46 0.10
C GLY A 203 -6.17 -14.50 -0.64
N ALA A 204 -5.14 -13.98 0.02
CA ALA A 204 -4.13 -13.16 -0.64
C ALA A 204 -3.24 -14.01 -1.57
N THR A 205 -2.64 -13.40 -2.60
CA THR A 205 -1.58 -14.02 -3.40
C THR A 205 -0.22 -13.50 -2.94
N VAL A 206 0.73 -14.43 -2.74
CA VAL A 206 2.06 -14.13 -2.19
C VAL A 206 3.16 -14.89 -2.95
N THR A 207 2.95 -15.16 -4.23
CA THR A 207 3.89 -15.93 -5.05
C THR A 207 5.26 -15.25 -5.10
N GLY A 208 6.29 -15.91 -4.58
CA GLY A 208 7.65 -15.36 -4.53
C GLY A 208 7.85 -14.23 -3.51
N ALA A 209 6.86 -13.94 -2.66
CA ALA A 209 7.01 -12.97 -1.58
C ALA A 209 8.06 -13.45 -0.55
N ASP A 210 8.74 -12.51 0.08
CA ASP A 210 9.84 -12.74 1.01
C ASP A 210 9.41 -12.48 2.46
N PHE A 211 9.31 -13.53 3.28
CA PHE A 211 8.90 -13.46 4.69
C PHE A 211 10.07 -13.71 5.66
N ARG A 212 11.31 -13.51 5.22
CA ARG A 212 12.47 -13.71 6.11
C ARG A 212 12.36 -12.82 7.34
N LYS A 213 12.45 -13.41 8.52
CA LYS A 213 12.37 -12.74 9.82
C LYS A 213 11.04 -12.00 10.07
N ALA A 214 10.02 -12.18 9.26
CA ALA A 214 8.68 -11.62 9.55
C ALA A 214 8.08 -12.31 10.78
N SER A 215 7.35 -11.55 11.61
CA SER A 215 6.50 -12.14 12.65
C SER A 215 5.12 -12.46 12.07
N LEU A 216 4.59 -13.66 12.37
CA LEU A 216 3.30 -14.15 11.91
C LEU A 216 2.43 -14.64 13.09
N ASP A 217 2.63 -14.14 14.31
CA ASP A 217 1.86 -14.60 15.48
C ASP A 217 0.37 -14.35 15.25
N ARG A 218 -0.42 -15.44 15.38
CA ARG A 218 -1.88 -15.43 15.18
C ARG A 218 -2.33 -14.88 13.81
N THR A 219 -1.45 -14.83 12.83
CA THR A 219 -1.78 -14.39 11.48
C THR A 219 -2.69 -15.40 10.78
N ASN A 220 -3.78 -14.91 10.16
CA ASN A 220 -4.69 -15.73 9.39
C ASN A 220 -4.21 -15.83 7.92
N ILE A 221 -3.71 -17.02 7.53
CA ILE A 221 -3.24 -17.33 6.19
C ILE A 221 -4.20 -18.27 5.42
N SER A 222 -5.49 -18.34 5.80
CA SER A 222 -6.48 -19.22 5.18
C SER A 222 -6.60 -18.98 3.66
N GLY A 223 -6.53 -20.05 2.88
CA GLY A 223 -6.63 -20.01 1.42
C GLY A 223 -5.40 -19.42 0.70
N VAL A 224 -4.28 -19.18 1.41
CA VAL A 224 -3.04 -18.64 0.81
C VAL A 224 -2.17 -19.78 0.28
N ASP A 225 -1.62 -19.63 -0.93
CA ASP A 225 -0.60 -20.52 -1.48
C ASP A 225 0.81 -19.98 -1.15
N LEU A 226 1.42 -20.54 -0.09
CA LEU A 226 2.77 -20.20 0.36
C LEU A 226 3.86 -21.07 -0.28
N SER A 227 3.51 -22.01 -1.19
CA SER A 227 4.46 -23.00 -1.74
C SER A 227 5.67 -22.38 -2.43
N ARG A 228 5.54 -21.15 -2.92
CA ARG A 228 6.60 -20.37 -3.57
C ARG A 228 7.05 -19.15 -2.76
N ALA A 229 6.50 -18.94 -1.56
CA ALA A 229 6.97 -17.90 -0.66
C ALA A 229 8.39 -18.24 -0.16
N ARG A 230 9.17 -17.22 0.13
CA ARG A 230 10.57 -17.36 0.52
C ARG A 230 10.77 -17.03 1.99
N GLY A 231 11.73 -17.74 2.60
CA GLY A 231 12.24 -17.40 3.93
C GLY A 231 11.33 -17.77 5.10
N LEU A 232 10.23 -18.51 4.86
CA LEU A 232 9.39 -19.05 5.92
C LEU A 232 10.08 -20.19 6.67
N THR A 233 9.88 -20.22 7.97
CA THR A 233 10.36 -21.25 8.89
C THR A 233 9.16 -21.95 9.54
N GLN A 234 9.38 -23.14 10.11
CA GLN A 234 8.33 -23.85 10.83
C GLN A 234 7.84 -23.04 12.05
N SER A 235 8.73 -22.37 12.76
CA SER A 235 8.35 -21.52 13.90
C SER A 235 7.33 -20.44 13.50
N GLN A 236 7.56 -19.72 12.41
CA GLN A 236 6.61 -18.72 11.92
C GLN A 236 5.24 -19.33 11.57
N LEU A 237 5.21 -20.55 10.99
CA LEU A 237 3.97 -21.23 10.62
C LEU A 237 3.27 -21.92 11.80
N ASP A 238 3.99 -22.22 12.88
CA ASP A 238 3.41 -22.74 14.12
C ASP A 238 2.59 -21.66 14.84
N ASP A 239 2.94 -20.40 14.68
CA ASP A 239 2.26 -19.25 15.29
C ASP A 239 1.10 -18.72 14.40
N ALA A 240 1.19 -18.94 13.09
CA ALA A 240 0.13 -18.63 12.12
C ALA A 240 -0.95 -19.72 12.05
N CYS A 241 -2.09 -19.42 11.44
CA CYS A 241 -3.11 -20.42 11.16
C CYS A 241 -3.70 -20.32 9.74
N GLY A 242 -4.06 -21.48 9.18
CA GLY A 242 -4.64 -21.60 7.85
C GLY A 242 -5.87 -22.51 7.79
N ASP A 243 -6.26 -22.93 6.61
CA ASP A 243 -7.34 -23.87 6.35
C ASP A 243 -6.91 -24.96 5.34
N ASN A 244 -7.85 -25.81 4.93
CA ASN A 244 -7.57 -26.90 3.99
C ASN A 244 -7.16 -26.44 2.57
N ALA A 245 -7.41 -25.17 2.21
CA ALA A 245 -7.02 -24.59 0.94
C ALA A 245 -5.61 -23.96 1.01
N THR A 246 -5.08 -23.77 2.23
CA THR A 246 -3.75 -23.18 2.45
C THR A 246 -2.65 -24.16 2.06
N LYS A 247 -1.67 -23.72 1.27
CA LYS A 247 -0.53 -24.57 0.88
C LYS A 247 0.75 -24.10 1.53
N ALA A 248 1.42 -25.01 2.23
CA ALA A 248 2.73 -24.77 2.84
C ALA A 248 3.88 -24.90 1.83
N PRO A 249 5.03 -24.26 2.08
CA PRO A 249 6.28 -24.62 1.41
C PRO A 249 6.67 -26.10 1.69
N SER A 250 7.49 -26.67 0.81
CA SER A 250 7.95 -28.07 0.97
C SER A 250 8.61 -28.28 2.33
N GLY A 251 8.18 -29.32 3.04
CA GLY A 251 8.75 -29.72 4.34
C GLY A 251 8.20 -28.95 5.54
N LEU A 252 7.30 -27.98 5.34
CA LEU A 252 6.66 -27.24 6.44
C LEU A 252 5.20 -27.65 6.58
N VAL A 253 4.64 -27.47 7.76
CA VAL A 253 3.24 -27.77 8.10
C VAL A 253 2.54 -26.53 8.65
N ILE A 254 1.22 -26.44 8.46
CA ILE A 254 0.39 -25.31 8.89
C ILE A 254 -0.62 -25.79 9.93
N ARG A 255 -0.89 -24.98 10.95
CA ARG A 255 -1.96 -25.23 11.91
C ARG A 255 -3.31 -24.75 11.37
N ALA A 256 -4.39 -25.49 11.67
CA ALA A 256 -5.73 -25.00 11.37
C ALA A 256 -6.11 -23.84 12.28
N CYS A 257 -6.75 -22.82 11.75
CA CYS A 257 -7.47 -21.83 12.55
C CYS A 257 -8.59 -22.57 13.32
N GLY A 258 -8.52 -22.57 14.67
CA GLY A 258 -9.44 -23.35 15.52
C GLY A 258 -8.82 -24.59 16.20
N GLY A 259 -7.50 -24.77 16.13
CA GLY A 259 -6.73 -25.67 17.00
C GLY A 259 -6.54 -27.12 16.52
N ARG A 260 -6.99 -27.50 15.30
CA ARG A 260 -6.62 -28.78 14.69
C ARG A 260 -5.39 -28.62 13.78
N ARG A 261 -4.38 -29.52 13.92
CA ARG A 261 -3.28 -29.60 12.95
C ARG A 261 -3.84 -30.09 11.62
N ILE A 262 -3.64 -29.33 10.53
CA ILE A 262 -3.90 -29.80 9.17
C ILE A 262 -2.61 -30.50 8.72
N SER A 263 -2.63 -31.83 8.62
CA SER A 263 -1.57 -32.55 7.93
C SER A 263 -1.76 -32.34 6.43
N VAL A 264 -0.96 -31.48 5.82
CA VAL A 264 -0.88 -31.43 4.35
C VAL A 264 -0.22 -32.73 3.91
N GLN A 265 -0.99 -33.63 3.28
CA GLN A 265 -0.40 -34.78 2.60
C GLN A 265 0.48 -34.23 1.47
N ILE A 266 1.79 -34.23 1.69
CA ILE A 266 2.75 -34.05 0.60
C ILE A 266 2.50 -35.23 -0.33
N ALA A 267 2.03 -34.98 -1.56
CA ALA A 267 1.98 -36.01 -2.58
C ALA A 267 3.37 -36.62 -2.69
N ALA A 268 3.48 -37.91 -2.44
CA ALA A 268 4.75 -38.60 -2.57
C ALA A 268 5.33 -38.34 -3.98
N PRO A 269 6.63 -38.08 -4.09
CA PRO A 269 7.24 -37.90 -5.39
C PRO A 269 6.92 -39.13 -6.26
N PRO A 270 6.66 -38.98 -7.57
CA PRO A 270 6.37 -40.10 -8.43
C PRO A 270 7.49 -41.15 -8.32
N ALA A 271 7.13 -42.38 -8.17
CA ALA A 271 8.09 -43.47 -8.08
C ALA A 271 9.07 -43.40 -9.26
N PRO A 272 10.37 -43.65 -9.03
CA PRO A 272 11.35 -43.66 -10.10
C PRO A 272 10.95 -44.68 -11.14
N PRO A 273 11.17 -44.41 -12.45
CA PRO A 273 10.82 -45.34 -13.50
C PRO A 273 11.47 -46.73 -13.24
N ALA A 274 10.71 -47.76 -13.44
CA ALA A 274 11.20 -49.10 -13.27
C ALA A 274 12.44 -49.36 -14.15
N PRO A 275 13.47 -50.02 -13.63
CA PRO A 275 14.64 -50.34 -14.45
C PRO A 275 14.26 -51.14 -15.70
N PRO A 276 14.94 -50.92 -16.83
CA PRO A 276 14.61 -51.62 -18.08
C PRO A 276 14.74 -53.12 -17.85
N ALA A 277 13.76 -53.87 -18.39
CA ALA A 277 13.75 -55.32 -18.27
C ALA A 277 15.02 -55.91 -18.87
N ALA A 278 15.65 -56.83 -18.13
CA ALA A 278 16.84 -57.53 -18.60
C ALA A 278 16.59 -58.24 -19.93
N PRO A 279 17.54 -58.21 -20.88
CA PRO A 279 17.35 -58.86 -22.17
C PRO A 279 17.13 -60.36 -21.98
N ARG A 280 16.05 -60.87 -22.59
CA ARG A 280 15.78 -62.32 -22.59
C ARG A 280 16.93 -63.04 -23.29
N ARG A 281 17.60 -63.95 -22.59
CA ARG A 281 18.53 -64.88 -23.22
C ARG A 281 17.74 -65.75 -24.23
N LEU A 282 18.12 -65.62 -25.47
CA LEU A 282 17.68 -66.59 -26.48
C LEU A 282 18.43 -67.91 -26.15
N VAL A 283 17.69 -68.95 -25.79
CA VAL A 283 18.19 -70.32 -25.70
C VAL A 283 18.29 -70.84 -27.13
N SER A 284 19.51 -71.08 -27.63
CA SER A 284 19.73 -71.80 -28.86
C SER A 284 19.42 -73.26 -28.58
N VAL A 285 18.51 -73.83 -29.33
CA VAL A 285 18.23 -75.28 -29.41
C VAL A 285 19.06 -75.80 -30.54
N ASP A 286 20.03 -76.71 -30.23
CA ASP A 286 20.73 -77.58 -31.15
C ASP A 286 19.87 -78.80 -31.47
#